data_9626ba6a83a10315e6c11ef907931fb2
#
_entry.id   9626ba6a83a10315e6c11ef907931fb2
#
_cell.length_a   1.000
_cell.length_b   1.000
_cell.length_c   1.000
_cell.angle_alpha   90.00
_cell.angle_beta   90.00
_cell.angle_gamma   90.00
#
_symmetry.space_group_name_H-M   'P 1'
#
loop_
_entity.id
_entity.type
_entity.pdbx_description
1 polymer ?
#
loop_
_entity_poly.entity_id
_entity_poly.type
_entity_poly.pdbx_seq_one_letter_code
_entity_poly.pdbx_strand_id
1 'polypeptide(L)'
;MKKITSIISVTLVASMALSVTGCLNKYVNPMGTTALESYAKEYGAERYKSSRDFAHFIKDAYGDVNQLNDGVYVRADGKAAGMAIEASSEIPIFYDENIKEATVFAVGDMNYYMFNEIFCVSMAFGSSKDADLYYEMAVDSYYVRDEDGIIDADEFDPRMVFDVFENDQQVEQARQALRRELSDMGASPEMVEEWMTLFDEMYDFDYDLELESFEGEDGLRYTLLTGSHGDVFYTAGIYVKNSTVFYAYGFGYVPTEVNEYLDDVCEHMQVPPPSSL
;
A
#
# COMPACT_ATOMS: atom_id res chain seq x y z
N MET A 1 8.53 -61.36 3.91
CA MET A 1 8.27 -60.52 5.10
C MET A 1 9.13 -59.23 5.20
N LYS A 2 10.41 -59.19 4.73
CA LYS A 2 11.29 -58.01 4.83
C LYS A 2 10.88 -56.81 3.95
N LYS A 3 10.14 -57.02 2.84
CA LYS A 3 9.72 -55.90 1.94
C LYS A 3 8.51 -55.10 2.44
N ILE A 4 7.65 -55.69 3.25
CA ILE A 4 6.45 -55.04 3.78
C ILE A 4 6.82 -54.07 4.90
N THR A 5 7.80 -54.41 5.74
CA THR A 5 8.28 -53.58 6.83
C THR A 5 8.96 -52.31 6.32
N SER A 6 9.66 -52.34 5.17
CA SER A 6 10.32 -51.19 4.56
C SER A 6 9.31 -50.16 4.01
N ILE A 7 8.21 -50.64 3.41
CA ILE A 7 7.18 -49.73 2.85
C ILE A 7 6.42 -49.01 3.96
N ILE A 8 6.11 -49.71 5.06
CA ILE A 8 5.41 -49.11 6.20
C ILE A 8 6.28 -48.04 6.87
N SER A 9 7.60 -48.28 6.99
CA SER A 9 8.52 -47.32 7.58
C SER A 9 8.67 -46.06 6.73
N VAL A 10 8.73 -46.18 5.40
CA VAL A 10 8.82 -45.03 4.49
C VAL A 10 7.53 -44.22 4.49
N THR A 11 6.38 -44.89 4.51
CA THR A 11 5.08 -44.21 4.55
C THR A 11 4.86 -43.47 5.88
N LEU A 12 5.32 -44.04 6.99
CA LEU A 12 5.21 -43.39 8.30
C LEU A 12 6.13 -42.17 8.42
N VAL A 13 7.34 -42.22 7.89
CA VAL A 13 8.27 -41.10 7.87
C VAL A 13 7.75 -39.99 6.94
N ALA A 14 7.20 -40.33 5.78
CA ALA A 14 6.61 -39.35 4.87
C ALA A 14 5.37 -38.67 5.47
N SER A 15 4.50 -39.45 6.17
CA SER A 15 3.33 -38.85 6.84
C SER A 15 3.70 -38.00 8.05
N MET A 16 4.77 -38.33 8.80
CA MET A 16 5.29 -37.48 9.86
C MET A 16 5.96 -36.20 9.30
N ALA A 17 6.68 -36.27 8.19
CA ALA A 17 7.27 -35.13 7.55
C ALA A 17 6.18 -34.17 7.04
N LEU A 18 5.13 -34.67 6.42
CA LEU A 18 3.98 -33.89 5.96
C LEU A 18 3.18 -33.29 7.14
N SER A 19 3.06 -33.99 8.27
CA SER A 19 2.38 -33.48 9.44
C SER A 19 3.20 -32.41 10.17
N VAL A 20 4.54 -32.50 10.14
CA VAL A 20 5.42 -31.49 10.75
C VAL A 20 5.46 -30.22 9.89
N THR A 21 5.50 -30.34 8.56
CA THR A 21 5.41 -29.17 7.67
C THR A 21 4.03 -28.51 7.74
N GLY A 22 2.95 -29.30 7.81
CA GLY A 22 1.60 -28.76 8.02
C GLY A 22 1.39 -28.10 9.39
N CYS A 23 2.07 -28.60 10.46
CA CYS A 23 2.04 -27.95 11.77
C CYS A 23 2.91 -26.69 11.85
N LEU A 24 4.04 -26.64 11.14
CA LEU A 24 4.88 -25.43 11.09
C LEU A 24 4.18 -24.32 10.32
N ASN A 25 3.53 -24.61 9.20
CA ASN A 25 2.74 -23.61 8.47
C ASN A 25 1.53 -23.07 9.25
N LYS A 26 1.03 -23.81 10.25
CA LYS A 26 -0.10 -23.40 11.08
C LYS A 26 0.27 -22.27 12.07
N TYR A 27 1.56 -22.04 12.30
CA TYR A 27 2.08 -20.99 13.21
C TYR A 27 2.69 -19.80 12.48
N VAL A 28 2.87 -19.88 11.16
CA VAL A 28 3.34 -18.73 10.38
C VAL A 28 2.12 -17.87 10.04
N ASN A 29 2.08 -16.66 10.55
CA ASN A 29 1.08 -15.67 10.14
C ASN A 29 1.39 -15.27 8.68
N PRO A 30 0.53 -15.62 7.72
CA PRO A 30 0.81 -15.34 6.30
C PRO A 30 0.88 -13.84 5.98
N MET A 31 0.27 -12.99 6.82
CA MET A 31 0.32 -11.54 6.68
C MET A 31 1.43 -10.90 7.55
N GLY A 32 2.23 -11.71 8.24
CA GLY A 32 3.24 -11.22 9.18
C GLY A 32 4.41 -10.51 8.50
N THR A 33 5.13 -9.70 9.28
CA THR A 33 6.31 -8.95 8.83
C THR A 33 7.36 -9.84 8.17
N THR A 34 7.53 -11.08 8.67
CA THR A 34 8.43 -12.08 8.09
C THR A 34 7.94 -12.58 6.71
N ALA A 35 6.64 -12.68 6.50
CA ALA A 35 6.10 -13.12 5.22
C ALA A 35 6.37 -12.07 4.13
N LEU A 36 6.10 -10.79 4.41
CA LEU A 36 6.42 -9.71 3.47
C LEU A 36 7.93 -9.58 3.24
N GLU A 37 8.77 -9.76 4.27
CA GLU A 37 10.22 -9.82 4.11
C GLU A 37 10.64 -10.98 3.19
N SER A 38 9.97 -12.14 3.28
CA SER A 38 10.25 -13.28 2.41
C SER A 38 9.88 -12.98 0.97
N TYR A 39 8.71 -12.40 0.75
CA TYR A 39 8.27 -11.96 -0.57
C TYR A 39 9.28 -10.99 -1.20
N ALA A 40 9.64 -9.92 -0.48
CA ALA A 40 10.60 -8.93 -0.97
C ALA A 40 11.95 -9.55 -1.36
N LYS A 41 12.43 -10.54 -0.61
CA LYS A 41 13.65 -11.29 -0.95
C LYS A 41 13.48 -12.17 -2.20
N GLU A 42 12.35 -12.86 -2.34
CA GLU A 42 12.02 -13.69 -3.50
C GLU A 42 11.86 -12.82 -4.76
N TYR A 43 11.29 -11.64 -4.62
CA TYR A 43 11.21 -10.62 -5.67
C TYR A 43 12.60 -10.14 -6.12
N GLY A 44 13.59 -10.19 -5.24
CA GLY A 44 14.96 -9.71 -5.52
C GLY A 44 15.25 -8.30 -5.02
N ALA A 45 14.34 -7.72 -4.22
CA ALA A 45 14.43 -6.37 -3.73
C ALA A 45 15.67 -6.10 -2.86
N GLU A 46 16.22 -4.91 -2.95
CA GLU A 46 17.35 -4.48 -2.13
C GLU A 46 16.91 -4.27 -0.67
N ARG A 47 17.69 -4.86 0.24
CA ARG A 47 17.46 -4.71 1.67
C ARG A 47 18.15 -3.50 2.26
N TYR A 48 17.40 -2.59 2.84
CA TYR A 48 17.93 -1.54 3.71
C TYR A 48 18.09 -2.03 5.14
N LYS A 49 19.24 -1.75 5.75
CA LYS A 49 19.56 -2.14 7.14
C LYS A 49 19.08 -1.13 8.16
N SER A 50 18.78 0.08 7.72
CA SER A 50 18.41 1.22 8.53
C SER A 50 17.15 1.87 7.95
N SER A 51 16.15 2.08 8.82
CA SER A 51 14.94 2.82 8.43
C SER A 51 15.24 4.26 8.00
N ARG A 52 16.29 4.88 8.54
CA ARG A 52 16.72 6.21 8.12
C ARG A 52 17.21 6.20 6.68
N ASP A 53 18.07 5.23 6.33
CA ASP A 53 18.61 5.16 4.97
C ASP A 53 17.52 4.80 3.96
N PHE A 54 16.59 3.91 4.36
CA PHE A 54 15.39 3.61 3.60
C PHE A 54 14.52 4.86 3.38
N ALA A 55 14.21 5.61 4.45
CA ALA A 55 13.41 6.81 4.36
C ALA A 55 14.05 7.90 3.49
N HIS A 56 15.37 8.07 3.55
CA HIS A 56 16.08 8.97 2.65
C HIS A 56 15.98 8.51 1.20
N PHE A 57 16.19 7.22 0.95
CA PHE A 57 16.09 6.66 -0.38
C PHE A 57 14.69 6.85 -0.98
N ILE A 58 13.62 6.51 -0.25
CA ILE A 58 12.24 6.68 -0.73
C ILE A 58 11.98 8.16 -1.06
N LYS A 59 12.36 9.08 -0.17
CA LYS A 59 12.20 10.51 -0.42
C LYS A 59 12.96 11.01 -1.67
N ASP A 60 14.15 10.46 -1.91
CA ASP A 60 14.94 10.81 -3.10
C ASP A 60 14.31 10.17 -4.36
N ALA A 61 13.72 8.97 -4.24
CA ALA A 61 13.07 8.24 -5.31
C ALA A 61 11.77 8.91 -5.82
N TYR A 62 11.08 9.68 -4.99
CA TYR A 62 9.96 10.53 -5.47
C TYR A 62 10.36 11.54 -6.55
N GLY A 63 11.64 11.87 -6.65
CA GLY A 63 12.19 12.66 -7.76
C GLY A 63 12.58 11.83 -8.99
N ASP A 64 12.69 10.51 -8.87
CA ASP A 64 13.08 9.58 -9.94
C ASP A 64 12.63 8.15 -9.61
N VAL A 65 11.39 7.82 -9.94
CA VAL A 65 10.74 6.52 -9.65
C VAL A 65 11.51 5.32 -10.23
N ASN A 66 12.33 5.52 -11.29
CA ASN A 66 13.18 4.45 -11.82
C ASN A 66 14.15 3.85 -10.79
N GLN A 67 14.42 4.55 -9.69
CA GLN A 67 15.23 4.00 -8.59
C GLN A 67 14.52 2.87 -7.84
N LEU A 68 13.21 2.71 -8.01
CA LEU A 68 12.41 1.64 -7.40
C LEU A 68 12.25 0.39 -8.27
N ASN A 69 12.75 0.38 -9.52
CA ASN A 69 12.53 -0.71 -10.48
C ASN A 69 12.88 -2.11 -9.95
N ASP A 70 13.97 -2.22 -9.18
CA ASP A 70 14.40 -3.50 -8.61
C ASP A 70 13.71 -3.82 -7.27
N GLY A 71 12.87 -2.90 -6.79
CA GLY A 71 12.24 -2.97 -5.49
C GLY A 71 13.21 -2.76 -4.32
N VAL A 72 12.68 -2.24 -3.23
CA VAL A 72 13.44 -2.04 -1.99
C VAL A 72 12.60 -2.43 -0.77
N TYR A 73 13.25 -2.85 0.31
CA TYR A 73 12.53 -3.13 1.55
C TYR A 73 13.36 -2.87 2.80
N VAL A 74 12.66 -2.67 3.89
CA VAL A 74 13.23 -2.58 5.23
C VAL A 74 12.35 -3.33 6.22
N ARG A 75 12.98 -3.96 7.22
CA ARG A 75 12.31 -4.48 8.41
C ARG A 75 12.90 -3.83 9.64
N ALA A 76 12.04 -3.33 10.51
CA ALA A 76 12.44 -2.53 11.65
C ALA A 76 11.49 -2.70 12.84
N ASP A 77 11.97 -2.42 14.04
CA ASP A 77 11.24 -2.53 15.30
C ASP A 77 10.90 -1.15 15.88
N GLY A 78 9.80 -1.05 16.60
CA GLY A 78 9.40 0.10 17.40
C GLY A 78 9.48 1.43 16.64
N LYS A 79 10.18 2.43 17.19
CA LYS A 79 10.31 3.76 16.56
C LYS A 79 10.99 3.75 15.18
N ALA A 80 11.85 2.78 14.92
CA ALA A 80 12.46 2.64 13.61
C ALA A 80 11.43 2.14 12.57
N ALA A 81 10.47 1.32 12.99
CA ALA A 81 9.34 0.95 12.14
C ALA A 81 8.51 2.18 11.74
N GLY A 82 8.23 3.07 12.70
CA GLY A 82 7.54 4.33 12.43
C GLY A 82 8.22 5.18 11.36
N MET A 83 9.53 5.33 11.45
CA MET A 83 10.29 6.10 10.46
C MET A 83 10.21 5.51 9.04
N ALA A 84 10.17 4.19 8.93
CA ALA A 84 10.01 3.53 7.62
C ALA A 84 8.58 3.69 7.07
N ILE A 85 7.57 3.63 7.93
CA ILE A 85 6.17 3.83 7.57
C ILE A 85 5.93 5.29 7.14
N GLU A 86 6.43 6.26 7.90
CA GLU A 86 6.29 7.69 7.58
C GLU A 86 7.01 8.09 6.29
N ALA A 87 8.00 7.31 5.85
CA ALA A 87 8.66 7.56 4.56
C ALA A 87 7.77 7.23 3.36
N SER A 88 6.79 6.35 3.56
CA SER A 88 5.78 5.99 2.57
C SER A 88 4.50 6.85 2.71
N SER A 89 4.65 8.11 3.10
CA SER A 89 3.63 9.02 3.64
C SER A 89 2.50 9.47 2.69
N GLU A 90 2.48 9.03 1.45
CA GLU A 90 1.32 9.19 0.55
C GLU A 90 0.22 8.16 0.79
N ILE A 91 0.44 7.29 1.76
CA ILE A 91 -0.50 6.24 2.17
C ILE A 91 -1.23 6.72 3.43
N PRO A 92 -2.53 6.46 3.62
CA PRO A 92 -3.24 6.76 4.85
C PRO A 92 -2.80 5.82 5.99
N ILE A 93 -1.50 5.53 6.06
CA ILE A 93 -0.85 4.75 7.10
C ILE A 93 -0.02 5.71 7.94
N PHE A 94 -0.26 5.67 9.23
CA PHE A 94 0.41 6.53 10.19
C PHE A 94 1.18 5.67 11.20
N TYR A 95 2.17 6.28 11.83
CA TYR A 95 2.87 5.64 12.92
C TYR A 95 1.98 5.56 14.17
N ASP A 96 1.90 4.37 14.74
CA ASP A 96 1.29 4.11 16.06
C ASP A 96 2.35 3.52 17.01
N GLU A 97 2.41 4.02 18.23
CA GLU A 97 3.39 3.58 19.25
C GLU A 97 3.21 2.11 19.67
N ASN A 98 2.05 1.51 19.37
CA ASN A 98 1.76 0.10 19.63
C ASN A 98 2.35 -0.83 18.57
N ILE A 99 2.84 -0.29 17.44
CA ILE A 99 3.57 -1.07 16.43
C ILE A 99 4.88 -1.59 17.04
N LYS A 100 5.03 -2.90 17.08
CA LYS A 100 6.23 -3.56 17.62
C LYS A 100 7.27 -3.78 16.54
N GLU A 101 6.82 -4.09 15.35
CA GLU A 101 7.66 -4.38 14.18
C GLU A 101 6.90 -4.05 12.91
N ALA A 102 7.59 -3.59 11.88
CA ALA A 102 7.04 -3.49 10.54
C ALA A 102 8.06 -3.93 9.48
N THR A 103 7.53 -4.44 8.37
CA THR A 103 8.25 -4.58 7.10
C THR A 103 7.57 -3.70 6.07
N VAL A 104 8.35 -2.85 5.42
CA VAL A 104 7.91 -2.00 4.31
C VAL A 104 8.60 -2.48 3.04
N PHE A 105 7.85 -2.67 1.99
CA PHE A 105 8.32 -3.02 0.66
C PHE A 105 7.77 -2.00 -0.33
N ALA A 106 8.63 -1.51 -1.22
CA ALA A 106 8.27 -0.57 -2.27
C ALA A 106 8.88 -1.02 -3.59
N VAL A 107 8.12 -0.90 -4.66
CA VAL A 107 8.55 -1.13 -6.04
C VAL A 107 7.80 -0.15 -6.94
N GLY A 108 8.47 0.32 -8.00
CA GLY A 108 7.85 1.21 -8.96
C GLY A 108 8.64 1.26 -10.26
N ASP A 109 7.97 1.57 -11.34
CA ASP A 109 8.61 1.81 -12.63
C ASP A 109 8.11 3.11 -13.28
N MET A 110 8.92 3.65 -14.16
CA MET A 110 8.54 4.77 -15.00
C MET A 110 8.74 4.36 -16.47
N ASN A 111 7.65 4.31 -17.21
CA ASN A 111 7.66 4.01 -18.63
C ASN A 111 7.04 5.17 -19.42
N TYR A 112 7.81 5.85 -20.28
CA TYR A 112 7.34 6.93 -21.17
C TYR A 112 6.55 8.06 -20.47
N TYR A 113 6.98 8.52 -19.32
CA TYR A 113 6.29 9.52 -18.46
C TYR A 113 5.07 9.00 -17.71
N MET A 114 4.77 7.72 -17.77
CA MET A 114 3.82 7.05 -16.89
C MET A 114 4.57 6.31 -15.81
N PHE A 115 4.12 6.40 -14.59
CA PHE A 115 4.72 5.66 -13.46
C PHE A 115 3.68 4.74 -12.84
N ASN A 116 4.17 3.64 -12.29
CA ASN A 116 3.42 2.75 -11.44
C ASN A 116 4.21 2.59 -10.15
N GLU A 117 3.54 2.64 -9.04
CA GLU A 117 4.14 2.54 -7.72
C GLU A 117 3.31 1.61 -6.83
N ILE A 118 4.00 0.72 -6.15
CA ILE A 118 3.42 -0.25 -5.22
C ILE A 118 4.11 -0.10 -3.88
N PHE A 119 3.30 0.04 -2.83
CA PHE A 119 3.76 -0.02 -1.45
C PHE A 119 3.01 -1.10 -0.68
N CYS A 120 3.76 -1.87 0.08
CA CYS A 120 3.21 -2.87 0.97
C CYS A 120 3.82 -2.72 2.35
N VAL A 121 2.98 -2.73 3.38
CA VAL A 121 3.41 -2.62 4.77
C VAL A 121 2.75 -3.71 5.59
N SER A 122 3.55 -4.56 6.24
CA SER A 122 3.06 -5.49 7.24
C SER A 122 3.50 -5.01 8.62
N MET A 123 2.55 -4.87 9.54
CA MET A 123 2.75 -4.34 10.88
C MET A 123 2.31 -5.36 11.94
N ALA A 124 3.16 -5.61 12.93
CA ALA A 124 2.84 -6.43 14.10
C ALA A 124 2.59 -5.54 15.32
N PHE A 125 1.47 -5.74 15.99
CA PHE A 125 1.05 -5.02 17.18
C PHE A 125 1.27 -5.82 18.47
N GLY A 126 1.20 -5.14 19.62
CA GLY A 126 1.30 -5.79 20.92
C GLY A 126 0.09 -6.65 21.29
N SER A 127 -1.08 -6.35 20.71
CA SER A 127 -2.32 -7.11 20.91
C SER A 127 -3.22 -7.06 19.66
N SER A 128 -4.19 -7.97 19.59
CA SER A 128 -5.21 -7.93 18.54
C SER A 128 -6.09 -6.68 18.64
N LYS A 129 -6.35 -6.22 19.87
CA LYS A 129 -7.13 -5.00 20.08
C LYS A 129 -6.47 -3.76 19.48
N ASP A 130 -5.14 -3.65 19.61
CA ASP A 130 -4.41 -2.52 19.03
C ASP A 130 -4.40 -2.60 17.50
N ALA A 131 -4.27 -3.82 16.95
CA ALA A 131 -4.35 -4.05 15.51
C ALA A 131 -5.75 -3.73 14.94
N ASP A 132 -6.81 -4.15 15.64
CA ASP A 132 -8.20 -3.87 15.27
C ASP A 132 -8.47 -2.36 15.27
N LEU A 133 -8.04 -1.66 16.33
CA LEU A 133 -8.20 -0.21 16.42
C LEU A 133 -7.46 0.52 15.30
N TYR A 134 -6.23 0.09 15.01
CA TYR A 134 -5.46 0.66 13.91
C TYR A 134 -6.14 0.46 12.56
N TYR A 135 -6.65 -0.76 12.30
CA TYR A 135 -7.39 -1.06 11.09
C TYR A 135 -8.61 -0.14 10.93
N GLU A 136 -9.42 0.00 11.98
CA GLU A 136 -10.59 0.87 11.97
C GLU A 136 -10.20 2.33 11.70
N MET A 137 -9.16 2.85 12.35
CA MET A 137 -8.68 4.21 12.10
C MET A 137 -8.15 4.40 10.67
N ALA A 138 -7.48 3.40 10.10
CA ALA A 138 -6.98 3.45 8.73
C ALA A 138 -8.13 3.44 7.70
N VAL A 139 -9.16 2.62 7.92
CA VAL A 139 -10.37 2.62 7.07
C VAL A 139 -11.14 3.94 7.22
N ASP A 140 -11.34 4.39 8.44
CA ASP A 140 -12.04 5.65 8.73
C ASP A 140 -11.36 6.88 8.11
N SER A 141 -10.06 6.81 7.83
CA SER A 141 -9.32 7.92 7.22
C SER A 141 -9.72 8.17 5.76
N TYR A 142 -10.34 7.21 5.10
CA TYR A 142 -10.84 7.39 3.73
C TYR A 142 -12.16 8.15 3.62
N TYR A 143 -12.80 8.43 4.76
CA TYR A 143 -14.09 9.12 4.77
C TYR A 143 -13.96 10.58 5.22
N VAL A 144 -14.84 11.42 4.69
CA VAL A 144 -14.96 12.81 5.12
C VAL A 144 -15.40 12.87 6.60
N ARG A 145 -14.85 13.83 7.33
CA ARG A 145 -15.28 14.15 8.69
C ARG A 145 -15.94 15.52 8.70
N ASP A 146 -17.09 15.62 9.36
CA ASP A 146 -17.76 16.89 9.60
C ASP A 146 -16.96 17.79 10.56
N GLU A 147 -17.47 19.03 10.80
CA GLU A 147 -16.84 20.02 11.69
C GLU A 147 -16.72 19.52 13.16
N ASP A 148 -17.56 18.56 13.57
CA ASP A 148 -17.55 17.92 14.88
C ASP A 148 -16.64 16.68 14.92
N GLY A 149 -16.02 16.31 13.79
CA GLY A 149 -15.15 15.15 13.62
C GLY A 149 -15.89 13.82 13.48
N ILE A 150 -17.19 13.87 13.20
CA ILE A 150 -18.01 12.68 12.92
C ILE A 150 -17.77 12.25 11.48
N ILE A 151 -17.56 10.95 11.28
CA ILE A 151 -17.33 10.37 9.96
C ILE A 151 -18.65 10.34 9.19
N ASP A 152 -18.63 10.89 7.98
CA ASP A 152 -19.67 10.67 7.00
C ASP A 152 -19.35 9.40 6.20
N ALA A 153 -20.00 8.29 6.52
CA ALA A 153 -19.74 7.00 5.88
C ALA A 153 -20.29 6.92 4.43
N ASP A 154 -20.99 7.92 3.99
CA ASP A 154 -21.54 8.03 2.62
C ASP A 154 -20.66 8.91 1.71
N GLU A 155 -19.60 9.57 2.28
CA GLU A 155 -18.75 10.49 1.54
C GLU A 155 -17.26 10.16 1.73
N PHE A 156 -16.58 9.80 0.64
CA PHE A 156 -15.14 9.58 0.63
C PHE A 156 -14.35 10.88 0.61
N ASP A 157 -13.23 10.91 1.31
CA ASP A 157 -12.26 11.99 1.22
C ASP A 157 -11.23 11.69 0.11
N PRO A 158 -11.36 12.27 -1.08
CA PRO A 158 -10.46 11.99 -2.20
C PRO A 158 -9.02 12.41 -1.92
N ARG A 159 -8.80 13.31 -0.97
CA ARG A 159 -7.46 13.78 -0.56
C ARG A 159 -6.61 12.68 0.08
N MET A 160 -7.25 11.59 0.53
CA MET A 160 -6.56 10.43 1.08
C MET A 160 -6.05 9.47 0.02
N VAL A 161 -6.49 9.66 -1.23
CA VAL A 161 -6.17 8.80 -2.37
C VAL A 161 -5.37 9.55 -3.43
N PHE A 162 -5.74 10.81 -3.65
CA PHE A 162 -5.12 11.67 -4.65
C PHE A 162 -4.54 12.91 -3.97
N ASP A 163 -3.39 13.37 -4.44
CA ASP A 163 -2.80 14.64 -3.98
C ASP A 163 -3.60 15.81 -4.55
N VAL A 164 -4.74 16.09 -3.91
CA VAL A 164 -5.65 17.17 -4.27
C VAL A 164 -5.58 18.30 -3.24
N PHE A 165 -5.82 19.51 -3.67
CA PHE A 165 -5.82 20.66 -2.76
C PHE A 165 -6.96 20.57 -1.74
N GLU A 166 -6.68 20.96 -0.50
CA GLU A 166 -7.64 20.90 0.62
C GLU A 166 -8.91 21.73 0.40
N ASN A 167 -8.87 22.72 -0.48
CA ASN A 167 -10.01 23.58 -0.75
C ASN A 167 -9.85 24.42 -2.03
N ASP A 168 -10.94 24.94 -2.55
CA ASP A 168 -11.00 25.80 -3.73
C ASP A 168 -10.03 27.00 -3.69
N GLN A 169 -9.73 27.51 -2.49
CA GLN A 169 -8.80 28.64 -2.33
C GLN A 169 -7.36 28.22 -2.65
N GLN A 170 -6.95 27.01 -2.28
CA GLN A 170 -5.63 26.49 -2.60
C GLN A 170 -5.51 26.17 -4.09
N VAL A 171 -6.57 25.58 -4.69
CA VAL A 171 -6.66 25.38 -6.14
C VAL A 171 -6.48 26.70 -6.89
N GLU A 172 -7.22 27.73 -6.51
CA GLU A 172 -7.11 29.06 -7.15
C GLU A 172 -5.75 29.72 -6.92
N GLN A 173 -5.11 29.52 -5.77
CA GLN A 173 -3.75 30.03 -5.51
C GLN A 173 -2.72 29.31 -6.41
N ALA A 174 -2.80 27.99 -6.53
CA ALA A 174 -1.93 27.20 -7.40
C ALA A 174 -2.13 27.58 -8.87
N ARG A 175 -3.39 27.72 -9.30
CA ARG A 175 -3.77 28.19 -10.64
C ARG A 175 -3.15 29.55 -10.96
N GLN A 176 -3.23 30.49 -10.03
CA GLN A 176 -2.62 31.82 -10.19
C GLN A 176 -1.09 31.78 -10.19
N ALA A 177 -0.49 30.91 -9.38
CA ALA A 177 0.96 30.69 -9.36
C ALA A 177 1.46 30.15 -10.68
N LEU A 178 0.82 29.07 -11.20
CA LEU A 178 1.15 28.47 -12.48
C LEU A 178 1.01 29.49 -13.64
N ARG A 179 -0.09 30.26 -13.67
CA ARG A 179 -0.28 31.32 -14.68
C ARG A 179 0.83 32.37 -14.66
N ARG A 180 1.30 32.76 -13.47
CA ARG A 180 2.43 33.71 -13.33
C ARG A 180 3.72 33.09 -13.83
N GLU A 181 4.02 31.88 -13.41
CA GLU A 181 5.25 31.18 -13.80
C GLU A 181 5.34 30.99 -15.32
N LEU A 182 4.27 30.54 -15.97
CA LEU A 182 4.20 30.42 -17.43
C LEU A 182 4.41 31.77 -18.13
N SER A 183 3.81 32.81 -17.59
CA SER A 183 3.97 34.17 -18.14
C SER A 183 5.40 34.71 -17.97
N ASP A 184 6.02 34.45 -16.82
CA ASP A 184 7.41 34.84 -16.52
C ASP A 184 8.42 34.09 -17.38
N MET A 185 8.11 32.83 -17.75
CA MET A 185 8.88 32.04 -18.72
C MET A 185 8.69 32.50 -20.17
N GLY A 186 7.78 33.44 -20.44
CA GLY A 186 7.52 33.99 -21.75
C GLY A 186 6.60 33.12 -22.63
N ALA A 187 5.78 32.28 -22.02
CA ALA A 187 4.77 31.51 -22.75
C ALA A 187 3.77 32.44 -23.45
N SER A 188 3.31 32.04 -24.64
CA SER A 188 2.27 32.82 -25.34
C SER A 188 0.94 32.77 -24.60
N PRO A 189 0.06 33.79 -24.75
CA PRO A 189 -1.27 33.74 -24.12
C PRO A 189 -2.07 32.47 -24.44
N GLU A 190 -1.95 31.97 -25.69
CA GLU A 190 -2.62 30.73 -26.10
C GLU A 190 -2.07 29.52 -25.33
N MET A 191 -0.75 29.44 -25.14
CA MET A 191 -0.10 28.37 -24.39
C MET A 191 -0.49 28.45 -22.89
N VAL A 192 -0.57 29.63 -22.32
CA VAL A 192 -1.03 29.81 -20.93
C VAL A 192 -2.47 29.31 -20.77
N GLU A 193 -3.39 29.63 -21.67
CA GLU A 193 -4.77 29.17 -21.59
C GLU A 193 -4.89 27.65 -21.83
N GLU A 194 -4.06 27.05 -22.70
CA GLU A 194 -3.99 25.60 -22.85
C GLU A 194 -3.56 24.91 -21.56
N TRP A 195 -2.50 25.40 -20.92
CA TRP A 195 -2.07 24.88 -19.63
C TRP A 195 -3.09 25.11 -18.49
N MET A 196 -3.83 26.23 -18.52
CA MET A 196 -4.90 26.46 -17.55
C MET A 196 -6.07 25.50 -17.74
N THR A 197 -6.39 25.16 -19.00
CA THR A 197 -7.43 24.16 -19.31
C THR A 197 -7.00 22.78 -18.79
N LEU A 198 -5.76 22.37 -19.03
CA LEU A 198 -5.22 21.12 -18.52
C LEU A 198 -5.19 21.11 -16.98
N PHE A 199 -4.84 22.23 -16.36
CA PHE A 199 -4.89 22.35 -14.90
C PHE A 199 -6.32 22.21 -14.38
N ASP A 200 -7.30 22.88 -14.99
CA ASP A 200 -8.69 22.81 -14.58
C ASP A 200 -9.26 21.40 -14.80
N GLU A 201 -8.90 20.71 -15.90
CA GLU A 201 -9.26 19.30 -16.14
C GLU A 201 -8.65 18.36 -15.10
N MET A 202 -7.40 18.60 -14.67
CA MET A 202 -6.71 17.82 -13.63
C MET A 202 -7.34 17.97 -12.25
N TYR A 203 -8.04 19.09 -12.00
CA TYR A 203 -8.72 19.43 -10.75
C TYR A 203 -10.25 19.51 -10.86
N ASP A 204 -10.81 19.05 -11.99
CA ASP A 204 -12.24 18.81 -12.11
C ASP A 204 -12.55 17.46 -11.46
N PHE A 205 -13.08 17.53 -10.24
CA PHE A 205 -13.15 16.47 -9.24
C PHE A 205 -14.21 15.40 -9.56
N ASP A 206 -14.11 14.74 -10.68
CA ASP A 206 -14.89 13.54 -10.95
C ASP A 206 -14.05 12.31 -10.55
N TYR A 207 -14.26 11.83 -9.31
CA TYR A 207 -13.63 10.62 -8.80
C TYR A 207 -14.57 9.45 -8.96
N ASP A 208 -14.04 8.36 -9.42
CA ASP A 208 -14.69 7.05 -9.29
C ASP A 208 -13.97 6.30 -8.17
N LEU A 209 -14.59 6.23 -7.00
CA LEU A 209 -14.06 5.57 -5.81
C LEU A 209 -15.04 4.51 -5.33
N GLU A 210 -14.56 3.29 -5.18
CA GLU A 210 -15.31 2.17 -4.61
C GLU A 210 -14.54 1.61 -3.43
N LEU A 211 -15.20 1.49 -2.28
CA LEU A 211 -14.66 0.90 -1.07
C LEU A 211 -15.65 -0.09 -0.48
N GLU A 212 -15.19 -1.30 -0.21
CA GLU A 212 -16.03 -2.34 0.38
C GLU A 212 -15.27 -3.12 1.48
N SER A 213 -15.96 -3.38 2.60
CA SER A 213 -15.39 -4.09 3.75
C SER A 213 -15.98 -5.49 3.86
N PHE A 214 -15.13 -6.45 4.21
CA PHE A 214 -15.44 -7.87 4.26
C PHE A 214 -14.96 -8.52 5.56
N GLU A 215 -15.63 -9.60 5.94
CA GLU A 215 -15.22 -10.46 7.05
C GLU A 215 -15.17 -11.91 6.58
N GLY A 216 -13.98 -12.51 6.65
CA GLY A 216 -13.74 -13.90 6.28
C GLY A 216 -14.04 -14.88 7.41
N GLU A 217 -14.35 -16.13 7.07
CA GLU A 217 -14.70 -17.20 8.03
C GLU A 217 -13.57 -17.52 9.03
N ASP A 218 -12.32 -17.20 8.68
CA ASP A 218 -11.13 -17.47 9.49
C ASP A 218 -10.71 -16.30 10.40
N GLY A 219 -11.59 -15.27 10.52
CA GLY A 219 -11.35 -14.07 11.31
C GLY A 219 -10.44 -13.03 10.63
N LEU A 220 -10.22 -13.16 9.32
CA LEU A 220 -9.65 -12.09 8.50
C LEU A 220 -10.72 -11.04 8.26
N ARG A 221 -10.47 -9.78 8.65
CA ARG A 221 -11.25 -8.61 8.21
C ARG A 221 -10.42 -7.83 7.22
N TYR A 222 -11.05 -7.32 6.18
CA TYR A 222 -10.35 -6.52 5.19
C TYR A 222 -11.27 -5.53 4.51
N THR A 223 -10.67 -4.46 4.01
CA THR A 223 -11.31 -3.44 3.21
C THR A 223 -10.54 -3.27 1.93
N LEU A 224 -11.22 -3.31 0.82
CA LEU A 224 -10.67 -3.09 -0.51
C LEU A 224 -11.14 -1.73 -1.02
N LEU A 225 -10.26 -1.04 -1.74
CA LEU A 225 -10.54 0.24 -2.37
C LEU A 225 -9.98 0.23 -3.78
N THR A 226 -10.76 0.70 -4.72
CA THR A 226 -10.30 1.07 -6.07
C THR A 226 -10.80 2.46 -6.42
N GLY A 227 -10.04 3.17 -7.24
CA GLY A 227 -10.44 4.48 -7.68
C GLY A 227 -9.69 4.94 -8.90
N SER A 228 -10.26 5.92 -9.59
CA SER A 228 -9.61 6.59 -10.69
C SER A 228 -9.90 8.08 -10.69
N HIS A 229 -8.95 8.84 -11.18
CA HIS A 229 -9.07 10.27 -11.45
C HIS A 229 -8.35 10.57 -12.76
N GLY A 230 -9.10 10.88 -13.82
CA GLY A 230 -8.54 10.96 -15.17
C GLY A 230 -7.87 9.66 -15.57
N ASP A 231 -6.59 9.73 -15.95
CA ASP A 231 -5.79 8.56 -16.34
C ASP A 231 -5.07 7.90 -15.14
N VAL A 232 -5.21 8.45 -13.93
CA VAL A 232 -4.56 7.93 -12.73
C VAL A 232 -5.46 6.89 -12.08
N PHE A 233 -4.88 5.74 -11.75
CA PHE A 233 -5.53 4.64 -11.06
C PHE A 233 -4.93 4.43 -9.67
N TYR A 234 -5.79 4.18 -8.72
CA TYR A 234 -5.42 3.84 -7.35
C TYR A 234 -6.16 2.58 -6.90
N THR A 235 -5.47 1.72 -6.20
CA THR A 235 -6.07 0.51 -5.62
C THR A 235 -5.37 0.15 -4.32
N ALA A 236 -6.14 -0.28 -3.32
CA ALA A 236 -5.59 -0.62 -2.02
C ALA A 236 -6.37 -1.73 -1.31
N GLY A 237 -5.68 -2.45 -0.45
CA GLY A 237 -6.27 -3.40 0.49
C GLY A 237 -5.70 -3.21 1.89
N ILE A 238 -6.57 -3.12 2.88
CA ILE A 238 -6.23 -3.11 4.30
C ILE A 238 -6.77 -4.38 4.93
N TYR A 239 -5.91 -5.13 5.58
CA TYR A 239 -6.22 -6.44 6.14
C TYR A 239 -5.83 -6.50 7.60
N VAL A 240 -6.70 -7.03 8.45
CA VAL A 240 -6.39 -7.29 9.85
C VAL A 240 -6.73 -8.72 10.25
N LYS A 241 -5.79 -9.37 10.93
CA LYS A 241 -5.98 -10.70 11.51
C LYS A 241 -5.10 -10.85 12.75
N ASN A 242 -5.70 -11.21 13.86
CA ASN A 242 -5.02 -11.28 15.15
C ASN A 242 -4.32 -9.93 15.49
N SER A 243 -3.02 -9.97 15.76
CA SER A 243 -2.22 -8.78 16.10
C SER A 243 -1.44 -8.23 14.90
N THR A 244 -1.91 -8.47 13.68
CA THR A 244 -1.22 -8.04 12.46
C THR A 244 -2.16 -7.25 11.56
N VAL A 245 -1.66 -6.15 11.03
CA VAL A 245 -2.26 -5.41 9.94
C VAL A 245 -1.33 -5.50 8.74
N PHE A 246 -1.89 -5.81 7.59
CA PHE A 246 -1.21 -5.72 6.31
C PHE A 246 -1.92 -4.68 5.45
N TYR A 247 -1.15 -3.84 4.82
CA TYR A 247 -1.62 -2.86 3.86
C TYR A 247 -0.85 -3.01 2.56
N ALA A 248 -1.58 -3.03 1.45
CA ALA A 248 -1.02 -3.05 0.12
C ALA A 248 -1.73 -1.98 -0.71
N TYR A 249 -0.97 -1.12 -1.37
CA TYR A 249 -1.55 -0.15 -2.27
C TYR A 249 -0.74 -0.05 -3.55
N GLY A 250 -1.43 0.32 -4.62
CA GLY A 250 -0.84 0.61 -5.91
C GLY A 250 -1.45 1.86 -6.52
N PHE A 251 -0.58 2.64 -7.15
CA PHE A 251 -0.92 3.88 -7.80
C PHE A 251 -0.21 3.96 -9.15
N GLY A 252 -0.87 4.47 -10.19
CA GLY A 252 -0.22 4.60 -11.48
C GLY A 252 -1.17 4.85 -12.63
N TYR A 253 -0.62 4.78 -13.83
CA TYR A 253 -1.34 5.04 -15.09
C TYR A 253 -1.73 3.75 -15.85
N VAL A 254 -1.22 2.60 -15.40
CA VAL A 254 -1.47 1.31 -16.07
C VAL A 254 -2.12 0.34 -15.08
N PRO A 255 -3.46 0.35 -14.96
CA PRO A 255 -4.20 -0.46 -13.97
C PRO A 255 -3.83 -1.95 -13.99
N THR A 256 -3.62 -2.52 -15.18
CA THR A 256 -3.27 -3.94 -15.32
C THR A 256 -1.92 -4.28 -14.71
N GLU A 257 -0.91 -3.43 -14.87
CA GLU A 257 0.42 -3.64 -14.29
C GLU A 257 0.39 -3.48 -12.77
N VAL A 258 -0.29 -2.43 -12.27
CA VAL A 258 -0.48 -2.21 -10.83
C VAL A 258 -1.17 -3.41 -10.18
N ASN A 259 -2.25 -3.89 -10.80
CA ASN A 259 -2.99 -5.04 -10.28
C ASN A 259 -2.16 -6.33 -10.32
N GLU A 260 -1.39 -6.61 -11.38
CA GLU A 260 -0.53 -7.79 -11.45
C GLU A 260 0.48 -7.85 -10.29
N TYR A 261 1.10 -6.72 -9.96
CA TYR A 261 2.02 -6.64 -8.81
C TYR A 261 1.30 -6.89 -7.47
N LEU A 262 0.16 -6.24 -7.26
CA LEU A 262 -0.59 -6.39 -6.01
C LEU A 262 -1.18 -7.78 -5.85
N ASP A 263 -1.66 -8.39 -6.92
CA ASP A 263 -2.20 -9.73 -6.92
C ASP A 263 -1.12 -10.75 -6.48
N ASP A 264 0.11 -10.62 -7.01
CA ASP A 264 1.25 -11.48 -6.64
C ASP A 264 1.62 -11.34 -5.16
N VAL A 265 1.72 -10.11 -4.65
CA VAL A 265 1.94 -9.86 -3.22
C VAL A 265 0.82 -10.44 -2.38
N CYS A 266 -0.44 -10.18 -2.74
CA CYS A 266 -1.61 -10.64 -1.99
C CYS A 266 -1.73 -12.17 -1.99
N GLU A 267 -1.41 -12.84 -3.11
CA GLU A 267 -1.33 -14.31 -3.17
C GLU A 267 -0.29 -14.85 -2.19
N HIS A 268 0.92 -14.27 -2.18
CA HIS A 268 1.97 -14.66 -1.24
C HIS A 268 1.54 -14.43 0.22
N MET A 269 0.87 -13.32 0.51
CA MET A 269 0.36 -12.97 1.83
C MET A 269 -0.94 -13.72 2.18
N GLN A 270 -1.49 -14.52 1.27
CA GLN A 270 -2.73 -15.28 1.42
C GLN A 270 -3.94 -14.42 1.80
N VAL A 271 -4.09 -13.28 1.13
CA VAL A 271 -5.22 -12.36 1.26
C VAL A 271 -5.87 -12.10 -0.10
N PRO A 272 -7.18 -11.75 -0.15
CA PRO A 272 -7.83 -11.35 -1.39
C PRO A 272 -7.16 -10.08 -1.97
N PRO A 273 -6.87 -10.04 -3.27
CA PRO A 273 -6.28 -8.85 -3.88
C PRO A 273 -7.31 -7.72 -4.05
N PRO A 274 -6.88 -6.44 -4.06
CA PRO A 274 -7.77 -5.31 -4.34
C PRO A 274 -8.49 -5.41 -5.69
N SER A 275 -7.86 -6.02 -6.69
CA SER A 275 -8.45 -6.28 -8.02
C SER A 275 -9.70 -7.17 -8.00
N SER A 276 -10.06 -7.75 -6.85
CA SER A 276 -11.26 -8.56 -6.66
C SER A 276 -12.50 -7.75 -6.28
N LEU A 277 -12.38 -6.44 -6.10
CA LEU A 277 -13.48 -5.49 -5.84
C LEU A 277 -14.32 -5.16 -7.09
#